data_fb0095e87c14ac380b23013b77930be8
#
_entry.id   fb0095e87c14ac380b23013b77930be8
#
_cell.length_a   1.000
_cell.length_b   1.000
_cell.length_c   1.000
_cell.angle_alpha   90.00
_cell.angle_beta   90.00
_cell.angle_gamma   90.00
#
_symmetry.space_group_name_H-M   'P 1'
#
loop_
_entity.id
_entity.type
_entity.pdbx_description
1 polymer ?
#
loop_
_entity_poly.entity_id
_entity_poly.type
_entity_poly.pdbx_seq_one_letter_code
_entity_poly.pdbx_strand_id
1 'polypeptide(L)'
;LRRELAFVSSEYRNIVVAYYIEDRKIKNIAVSLKLPESTVKSKLFRARKILKEGMNMSREFGIRSYKPENVDFAASGSQPSGLPWKAVQRSVPKNILLELDNNPLTMEQLAIECGVAMPYMEEEVKLLLDATLLKKVGNKYVTNIFIASKECQYEIWKAQREHSKE
;
A
#
# COMPACT_ATOMS: atom_id res chain seq x y z
N LEU A 1 -2.75 -8.15 -20.36
CA LEU A 1 -1.70 -8.75 -19.54
C LEU A 1 -0.81 -7.69 -18.84
N ARG A 2 -0.18 -6.74 -19.57
CA ARG A 2 0.73 -5.74 -18.97
C ARG A 2 0.07 -4.92 -17.87
N ARG A 3 -1.18 -4.49 -18.07
CA ARG A 3 -1.96 -3.76 -17.05
C ARG A 3 -2.15 -4.60 -15.80
N GLU A 4 -2.49 -5.87 -15.92
CA GLU A 4 -2.73 -6.76 -14.79
C GLU A 4 -1.45 -7.12 -14.04
N LEU A 5 -0.32 -7.22 -14.74
CA LEU A 5 0.99 -7.41 -14.09
C LEU A 5 1.35 -6.28 -13.12
N ALA A 6 0.85 -5.06 -13.35
CA ALA A 6 1.06 -3.93 -12.45
C ALA A 6 0.39 -4.11 -11.07
N PHE A 7 -0.67 -4.92 -11.00
CA PHE A 7 -1.42 -5.19 -9.76
C PHE A 7 -1.11 -6.55 -9.13
N VAL A 8 -0.11 -7.25 -9.63
CA VAL A 8 0.41 -8.48 -9.03
C VAL A 8 1.64 -8.14 -8.19
N SER A 9 1.74 -8.71 -6.99
CA SER A 9 2.90 -8.47 -6.11
C SER A 9 4.23 -8.75 -6.82
N SER A 10 5.29 -8.06 -6.40
CA SER A 10 6.63 -8.16 -7.00
C SER A 10 7.12 -9.61 -7.07
N GLU A 11 6.83 -10.40 -6.03
CA GLU A 11 7.22 -11.81 -5.96
C GLU A 11 6.59 -12.65 -7.08
N TYR A 12 5.27 -12.54 -7.30
CA TYR A 12 4.58 -13.26 -8.37
C TYR A 12 4.94 -12.70 -9.75
N ARG A 13 5.07 -11.39 -9.87
CA ARG A 13 5.43 -10.74 -11.12
C ARG A 13 6.79 -11.17 -11.61
N ASN A 14 7.80 -11.20 -10.75
CA ASN A 14 9.16 -11.64 -11.11
C ASN A 14 9.17 -13.07 -11.65
N ILE A 15 8.39 -13.97 -11.06
CA ILE A 15 8.26 -15.36 -11.53
C ILE A 15 7.57 -15.42 -12.90
N VAL A 16 6.49 -14.63 -13.09
CA VAL A 16 5.75 -14.59 -14.37
C VAL A 16 6.62 -14.00 -15.48
N VAL A 17 7.32 -12.92 -15.21
CA VAL A 17 8.24 -12.29 -16.18
C VAL A 17 9.36 -13.25 -16.55
N ALA A 18 10.03 -13.85 -15.57
CA ALA A 18 11.10 -14.80 -15.81
C ALA A 18 10.65 -16.01 -16.64
N TYR A 19 9.45 -16.52 -16.40
CA TYR A 19 8.94 -17.71 -17.09
C TYR A 19 8.39 -17.40 -18.48
N TYR A 20 7.54 -16.36 -18.63
CA TYR A 20 6.81 -16.10 -19.89
C TYR A 20 7.46 -15.08 -20.81
N ILE A 21 8.26 -14.17 -20.27
CA ILE A 21 8.89 -13.10 -21.06
C ILE A 21 10.36 -13.40 -21.32
N GLU A 22 11.08 -13.92 -20.31
CA GLU A 22 12.50 -14.26 -20.42
C GLU A 22 12.72 -15.73 -20.82
N ASP A 23 11.65 -16.52 -20.99
CA ASP A 23 11.67 -17.95 -21.36
C ASP A 23 12.59 -18.81 -20.48
N ARG A 24 12.67 -18.50 -19.18
CA ARG A 24 13.55 -19.21 -18.26
C ARG A 24 12.91 -20.49 -17.76
N LYS A 25 13.72 -21.56 -17.68
CA LYS A 25 13.27 -22.85 -17.07
C LYS A 25 13.02 -22.69 -15.59
N ILE A 26 12.02 -23.39 -15.05
CA ILE A 26 11.63 -23.33 -13.62
C ILE A 26 12.83 -23.59 -12.71
N LYS A 27 13.70 -24.53 -13.05
CA LYS A 27 14.93 -24.81 -12.30
C LYS A 27 15.83 -23.58 -12.16
N ASN A 28 16.00 -22.79 -13.23
CA ASN A 28 16.86 -21.60 -13.24
C ASN A 28 16.20 -20.45 -12.43
N ILE A 29 14.87 -20.34 -12.50
CA ILE A 29 14.10 -19.38 -11.68
C ILE A 29 14.22 -19.73 -10.19
N ALA A 30 14.09 -21.01 -9.84
CA ALA A 30 14.24 -21.51 -8.49
C ALA A 30 15.61 -21.18 -7.88
N VAL A 31 16.68 -21.40 -8.64
CA VAL A 31 18.05 -21.05 -8.23
C VAL A 31 18.20 -19.53 -8.04
N SER A 32 17.75 -18.73 -9.00
CA SER A 32 17.91 -17.25 -8.95
C SER A 32 17.13 -16.61 -7.79
N LEU A 33 15.97 -17.17 -7.45
CA LEU A 33 15.12 -16.67 -6.36
C LEU A 33 15.39 -17.37 -5.02
N LYS A 34 16.32 -18.33 -4.98
CA LYS A 34 16.63 -19.16 -3.80
C LYS A 34 15.37 -19.83 -3.23
N LEU A 35 14.52 -20.37 -4.11
CA LEU A 35 13.27 -21.03 -3.77
C LEU A 35 13.28 -22.49 -4.27
N PRO A 36 12.58 -23.43 -3.61
CA PRO A 36 12.32 -24.75 -4.15
C PRO A 36 11.54 -24.68 -5.48
N GLU A 37 11.80 -25.60 -6.41
CA GLU A 37 11.05 -25.66 -7.69
C GLU A 37 9.53 -25.85 -7.49
N SER A 38 9.14 -26.62 -6.47
CA SER A 38 7.73 -26.80 -6.10
C SER A 38 7.06 -25.48 -5.70
N THR A 39 7.80 -24.63 -4.97
CA THR A 39 7.35 -23.29 -4.60
C THR A 39 7.20 -22.39 -5.83
N VAL A 40 8.15 -22.41 -6.76
CA VAL A 40 8.06 -21.67 -8.01
C VAL A 40 6.84 -22.10 -8.84
N LYS A 41 6.61 -23.40 -8.95
CA LYS A 41 5.43 -23.96 -9.64
C LYS A 41 4.12 -23.51 -9.00
N SER A 42 4.01 -23.58 -7.67
CA SER A 42 2.78 -23.18 -6.95
C SER A 42 2.53 -21.68 -7.06
N LYS A 43 3.59 -20.86 -6.98
CA LYS A 43 3.48 -19.41 -7.18
C LYS A 43 3.10 -19.05 -8.61
N LEU A 44 3.67 -19.72 -9.61
CA LEU A 44 3.30 -19.54 -11.01
C LEU A 44 1.83 -19.91 -11.27
N PHE A 45 1.35 -20.98 -10.66
CA PHE A 45 -0.07 -21.37 -10.75
C PHE A 45 -0.99 -20.30 -10.14
N ARG A 46 -0.67 -19.79 -8.94
CA ARG A 46 -1.44 -18.72 -8.29
C ARG A 46 -1.40 -17.43 -9.09
N ALA A 47 -0.24 -17.05 -9.59
CA ALA A 47 -0.09 -15.85 -10.43
C ALA A 47 -0.96 -15.94 -11.70
N ARG A 48 -1.00 -17.09 -12.38
CA ARG A 48 -1.90 -17.31 -13.53
C ARG A 48 -3.37 -17.11 -13.18
N LYS A 49 -3.79 -17.63 -12.02
CA LYS A 49 -5.17 -17.47 -11.55
C LYS A 49 -5.50 -16.01 -11.33
N ILE A 50 -4.67 -15.27 -10.60
CA ILE A 50 -4.84 -13.84 -10.33
C ILE A 50 -4.89 -13.04 -11.64
N LEU A 51 -3.97 -13.30 -12.58
CA LEU A 51 -3.94 -12.61 -13.87
C LEU A 51 -5.16 -12.91 -14.72
N LYS A 52 -5.62 -14.17 -14.76
CA LYS A 52 -6.82 -14.57 -15.49
C LYS A 52 -8.08 -13.90 -14.93
N GLU A 53 -8.22 -13.87 -13.61
CA GLU A 53 -9.32 -13.19 -12.93
C GLU A 53 -9.29 -11.69 -13.23
N GLY A 54 -8.13 -11.03 -13.10
CA GLY A 54 -7.98 -9.62 -13.39
C GLY A 54 -8.22 -9.25 -14.85
N MET A 55 -7.88 -10.10 -15.81
CA MET A 55 -8.16 -9.87 -17.24
C MET A 55 -9.64 -9.97 -17.59
N ASN A 56 -10.38 -10.79 -16.85
CA ASN A 56 -11.82 -11.03 -17.10
C ASN A 56 -12.72 -10.05 -16.32
N MET A 57 -12.15 -9.27 -15.40
CA MET A 57 -12.90 -8.28 -14.62
C MET A 57 -12.60 -6.87 -15.12
N SER A 58 -13.64 -6.05 -15.24
CA SER A 58 -13.48 -4.60 -15.28
C SER A 58 -12.99 -4.16 -13.89
N ARG A 59 -11.71 -3.75 -13.77
CA ARG A 59 -11.23 -3.16 -12.51
C ARG A 59 -11.77 -1.75 -12.40
N GLU A 60 -12.61 -1.56 -11.43
CA GLU A 60 -12.94 -0.24 -10.92
C GLU A 60 -11.90 0.11 -9.86
N PHE A 61 -11.29 1.27 -9.99
CA PHE A 61 -10.41 1.81 -8.97
C PHE A 61 -11.26 2.46 -7.87
N GLY A 62 -10.75 2.48 -6.66
CA GLY A 62 -11.42 3.09 -5.54
C GLY A 62 -11.43 4.63 -5.61
N ILE A 63 -12.16 5.22 -4.68
CA ILE A 63 -12.39 6.68 -4.62
C ILE A 63 -11.08 7.46 -4.54
N ARG A 64 -10.08 6.97 -3.82
CA ARG A 64 -8.78 7.64 -3.66
C ARG A 64 -8.00 7.78 -4.96
N SER A 65 -8.24 6.90 -5.94
CA SER A 65 -7.66 7.00 -7.27
C SER A 65 -8.16 8.21 -8.06
N TYR A 66 -9.43 8.56 -7.89
CA TYR A 66 -10.08 9.64 -8.62
C TYR A 66 -10.15 10.95 -7.85
N LYS A 67 -10.18 10.86 -6.52
CA LYS A 67 -10.33 12.00 -5.63
C LYS A 67 -9.40 11.87 -4.42
N PRO A 68 -8.08 12.08 -4.60
CA PRO A 68 -7.15 12.11 -3.48
C PRO A 68 -7.49 13.27 -2.55
N GLU A 69 -7.42 13.03 -1.26
CA GLU A 69 -7.59 14.08 -0.26
C GLU A 69 -6.27 14.73 0.10
N ASN A 70 -6.33 16.02 0.40
CA ASN A 70 -5.19 16.73 0.97
C ASN A 70 -5.30 16.71 2.50
N VAL A 71 -4.22 16.29 3.16
CA VAL A 71 -4.14 16.13 4.61
C VAL A 71 -2.90 16.84 5.11
N ASP A 72 -3.07 17.64 6.15
CA ASP A 72 -1.95 18.23 6.87
C ASP A 72 -1.46 17.23 7.91
N PHE A 73 -0.14 17.18 8.07
CA PHE A 73 0.53 16.31 9.02
C PHE A 73 1.27 17.16 10.04
N ALA A 74 1.06 16.92 11.32
CA ALA A 74 1.79 17.57 12.40
C ALA A 74 2.58 16.53 13.20
N ALA A 75 3.84 16.81 13.46
CA ALA A 75 4.69 16.01 14.33
C ALA A 75 5.52 16.94 15.21
N SER A 76 5.72 16.56 16.47
CA SER A 76 6.57 17.27 17.42
C SER A 76 7.69 16.37 17.91
N GLY A 77 8.77 16.97 18.41
CA GLY A 77 9.93 16.27 18.91
C GLY A 77 11.12 16.24 17.95
N SER A 78 12.22 15.63 18.41
CA SER A 78 13.45 15.52 17.63
C SER A 78 13.30 14.47 16.51
N GLN A 79 13.66 14.82 15.29
CA GLN A 79 13.53 13.98 14.11
C GLN A 79 14.87 13.88 13.34
N PRO A 80 15.90 13.27 13.91
CA PRO A 80 17.25 13.28 13.34
C PRO A 80 17.34 12.56 11.97
N SER A 81 16.48 11.57 11.71
CA SER A 81 16.37 10.88 10.42
C SER A 81 15.51 11.63 9.39
N GLY A 82 14.81 12.70 9.82
CA GLY A 82 13.79 13.38 9.04
C GLY A 82 12.48 12.59 8.90
N LEU A 83 12.34 11.46 9.58
CA LEU A 83 11.07 10.75 9.73
C LEU A 83 10.33 11.31 10.95
N PRO A 84 8.98 11.38 10.91
CA PRO A 84 8.11 10.87 9.85
C PRO A 84 7.86 11.84 8.67
N TRP A 85 8.36 13.09 8.72
CA TRP A 85 8.09 14.12 7.72
C TRP A 85 8.37 13.69 6.29
N LYS A 86 9.53 13.09 6.02
CA LYS A 86 9.89 12.62 4.68
C LYS A 86 8.89 11.60 4.11
N ALA A 87 8.27 10.81 4.98
CA ALA A 87 7.33 9.79 4.57
C ALA A 87 5.98 10.38 4.11
N VAL A 88 5.59 11.57 4.61
CA VAL A 88 4.24 12.13 4.40
C VAL A 88 4.22 13.42 3.56
N GLN A 89 5.30 13.77 2.88
CA GLN A 89 5.34 14.97 2.04
C GLN A 89 4.52 14.84 0.75
N ARG A 90 4.37 13.61 0.25
CA ARG A 90 3.66 13.32 -1.00
C ARG A 90 2.20 12.94 -0.76
N SER A 91 1.35 13.09 -1.79
CA SER A 91 -0.08 12.79 -1.68
C SER A 91 -0.37 11.30 -1.48
N VAL A 92 0.39 10.40 -2.13
CA VAL A 92 0.15 8.96 -2.05
C VAL A 92 0.28 8.43 -0.63
N PRO A 93 1.38 8.64 0.13
CA PRO A 93 1.47 8.24 1.53
C PRO A 93 0.35 8.77 2.42
N LYS A 94 -0.04 10.05 2.23
CA LYS A 94 -1.14 10.65 2.98
C LYS A 94 -2.46 9.95 2.74
N ASN A 95 -2.77 9.62 1.48
CA ASN A 95 -3.99 8.91 1.12
C ASN A 95 -3.98 7.44 1.56
N ILE A 96 -2.81 6.80 1.61
CA ILE A 96 -2.66 5.47 2.22
C ILE A 96 -3.04 5.51 3.70
N LEU A 97 -2.53 6.49 4.45
CA LEU A 97 -2.86 6.65 5.86
C LEU A 97 -4.34 6.90 6.09
N LEU A 98 -4.97 7.76 5.28
CA LEU A 98 -6.41 8.01 5.35
C LEU A 98 -7.25 6.78 5.07
N GLU A 99 -6.88 6.01 4.04
CA GLU A 99 -7.64 4.84 3.62
C GLU A 99 -7.56 3.72 4.65
N LEU A 100 -6.40 3.58 5.29
CA LEU A 100 -6.15 2.57 6.32
C LEU A 100 -6.57 2.99 7.74
N ASP A 101 -7.08 4.21 7.92
CA ASP A 101 -7.67 4.65 9.17
C ASP A 101 -9.03 3.97 9.32
N ASN A 102 -9.17 3.09 10.30
CA ASN A 102 -10.38 2.28 10.55
C ASN A 102 -10.77 1.29 9.43
N ASN A 103 -9.96 1.11 8.38
CA ASN A 103 -10.24 0.21 7.27
C ASN A 103 -9.02 -0.67 6.93
N PRO A 104 -8.82 -1.80 7.63
CA PRO A 104 -7.67 -2.67 7.38
C PRO A 104 -7.74 -3.32 5.99
N LEU A 105 -6.76 -3.04 5.12
CA LEU A 105 -6.67 -3.56 3.75
C LEU A 105 -5.41 -4.38 3.52
N THR A 106 -5.48 -5.32 2.57
CA THR A 106 -4.30 -5.98 2.02
C THR A 106 -3.56 -5.04 1.05
N MET A 107 -2.32 -5.41 0.68
CA MET A 107 -1.54 -4.64 -0.29
C MET A 107 -2.26 -4.51 -1.63
N GLU A 108 -2.88 -5.59 -2.10
CA GLU A 108 -3.63 -5.62 -3.36
C GLU A 108 -4.87 -4.72 -3.32
N GLN A 109 -5.64 -4.78 -2.23
CA GLN A 109 -6.81 -3.92 -2.03
C GLN A 109 -6.40 -2.45 -2.01
N LEU A 110 -5.34 -2.12 -1.28
CA LEU A 110 -4.83 -0.76 -1.18
C LEU A 110 -4.33 -0.23 -2.53
N ALA A 111 -3.63 -1.07 -3.32
CA ALA A 111 -3.18 -0.70 -4.66
C ALA A 111 -4.35 -0.37 -5.60
N ILE A 112 -5.45 -1.11 -5.49
CA ILE A 112 -6.68 -0.87 -6.28
C ILE A 112 -7.37 0.41 -5.79
N GLU A 113 -7.52 0.57 -4.46
CA GLU A 113 -8.19 1.74 -3.88
C GLU A 113 -7.48 3.05 -4.25
N CYS A 114 -6.17 3.07 -4.16
CA CYS A 114 -5.38 4.24 -4.52
C CYS A 114 -5.06 4.35 -6.03
N GLY A 115 -5.38 3.35 -6.84
CA GLY A 115 -5.03 3.31 -8.27
C GLY A 115 -3.52 3.30 -8.54
N VAL A 116 -2.72 2.81 -7.61
CA VAL A 116 -1.26 2.80 -7.65
C VAL A 116 -0.76 1.39 -7.94
N ALA A 117 0.17 1.27 -8.88
CA ALA A 117 0.76 -0.02 -9.22
C ALA A 117 1.51 -0.64 -8.03
N MET A 118 1.41 -1.96 -7.87
CA MET A 118 1.95 -2.73 -6.74
C MET A 118 3.41 -2.40 -6.37
N PRO A 119 4.37 -2.25 -7.32
CA PRO A 119 5.74 -1.93 -6.94
C PRO A 119 5.86 -0.63 -6.15
N TYR A 120 5.18 0.41 -6.63
CA TYR A 120 5.17 1.72 -5.96
C TYR A 120 4.43 1.66 -4.63
N MET A 121 3.32 0.91 -4.58
CA MET A 121 2.58 0.71 -3.32
C MET A 121 3.43 -0.03 -2.27
N GLU A 122 4.18 -1.05 -2.68
CA GLU A 122 5.09 -1.80 -1.80
C GLU A 122 6.18 -0.87 -1.22
N GLU A 123 6.76 0.03 -2.03
CA GLU A 123 7.75 1.01 -1.60
C GLU A 123 7.16 2.03 -0.62
N GLU A 124 5.99 2.58 -0.93
CA GLU A 124 5.31 3.55 -0.06
C GLU A 124 4.90 2.96 1.29
N VAL A 125 4.31 1.77 1.27
CA VAL A 125 3.91 1.07 2.50
C VAL A 125 5.13 0.71 3.34
N LYS A 126 6.24 0.28 2.73
CA LYS A 126 7.50 0.04 3.44
C LYS A 126 8.00 1.30 4.13
N LEU A 127 8.04 2.44 3.41
CA LEU A 127 8.46 3.72 3.98
C LEU A 127 7.59 4.12 5.19
N LEU A 128 6.28 3.92 5.10
CA LEU A 128 5.34 4.23 6.18
C LEU A 128 5.48 3.27 7.38
N LEU A 129 5.80 2.00 7.15
CA LEU A 129 6.12 1.02 8.21
C LEU A 129 7.42 1.40 8.93
N ASP A 130 8.47 1.72 8.16
CA ASP A 130 9.78 2.14 8.70
C ASP A 130 9.64 3.44 9.53
N ALA A 131 8.70 4.31 9.15
CA ALA A 131 8.34 5.52 9.89
C ALA A 131 7.37 5.28 11.06
N THR A 132 6.96 4.04 11.33
CA THR A 132 5.97 3.65 12.35
C THR A 132 4.58 4.26 12.20
N LEU A 133 4.28 4.81 11.02
CA LEU A 133 2.98 5.42 10.69
C LEU A 133 1.92 4.36 10.32
N LEU A 134 2.35 3.19 9.89
CA LEU A 134 1.53 2.00 9.67
C LEU A 134 1.97 0.86 10.57
N LYS A 135 1.07 -0.07 10.81
CA LYS A 135 1.36 -1.39 11.36
C LYS A 135 0.72 -2.49 10.53
N LYS A 136 1.33 -3.68 10.56
CA LYS A 136 0.80 -4.86 9.89
C LYS A 136 0.07 -5.74 10.90
N VAL A 137 -1.16 -6.16 10.55
CA VAL A 137 -2.00 -7.06 11.35
C VAL A 137 -2.38 -8.24 10.45
N GLY A 138 -1.73 -9.38 10.66
CA GLY A 138 -1.84 -10.53 9.75
C GLY A 138 -1.34 -10.19 8.35
N ASN A 139 -2.19 -10.27 7.34
CA ASN A 139 -1.90 -9.91 5.95
C ASN A 139 -2.42 -8.52 5.55
N LYS A 140 -2.96 -7.76 6.50
CA LYS A 140 -3.53 -6.42 6.31
C LYS A 140 -2.65 -5.35 6.94
N TYR A 141 -2.83 -4.11 6.50
CA TYR A 141 -2.19 -2.91 7.03
C TYR A 141 -3.24 -2.01 7.66
N VAL A 142 -2.86 -1.28 8.68
CA VAL A 142 -3.68 -0.28 9.37
C VAL A 142 -2.83 0.92 9.75
N THR A 143 -3.46 2.09 9.80
CA THR A 143 -2.83 3.32 10.28
C THR A 143 -2.52 3.21 11.78
N ASN A 144 -1.33 3.68 12.17
CA ASN A 144 -0.81 3.59 13.53
C ASN A 144 -0.63 4.97 14.18
N ILE A 145 -1.33 5.97 13.68
CA ILE A 145 -1.37 7.33 14.20
C ILE A 145 -2.81 7.79 14.32
N PHE A 146 -3.04 8.83 15.10
CA PHE A 146 -4.34 9.47 15.20
C PHE A 146 -4.57 10.37 13.98
N ILE A 147 -5.72 10.25 13.34
CA ILE A 147 -6.19 11.13 12.28
C ILE A 147 -7.41 11.87 12.79
N ALA A 148 -7.30 13.19 12.92
CA ALA A 148 -8.41 14.04 13.31
C ALA A 148 -9.31 14.32 12.10
N SER A 149 -10.54 13.82 12.11
CA SER A 149 -11.56 14.20 11.15
C SER A 149 -11.93 15.69 11.27
N LYS A 150 -12.60 16.24 10.27
CA LYS A 150 -13.10 17.63 10.31
C LYS A 150 -14.05 17.86 11.50
N GLU A 151 -14.87 16.87 11.80
CA GLU A 151 -15.80 16.89 12.93
C GLU A 151 -15.02 16.90 14.25
N CYS A 152 -14.02 16.04 14.39
CA CYS A 152 -13.15 16.01 15.56
C CYS A 152 -12.40 17.33 15.76
N GLN A 153 -11.85 17.91 14.68
CA GLN A 153 -11.17 19.22 14.73
C GLN A 153 -12.14 20.34 15.17
N TYR A 154 -13.37 20.31 14.68
CA TYR A 154 -14.39 21.29 15.07
C TYR A 154 -14.75 21.18 16.55
N GLU A 155 -14.93 19.96 17.10
CA GLU A 155 -15.22 19.78 18.52
C GLU A 155 -14.04 20.21 19.42
N ILE A 156 -12.81 19.91 19.02
CA ILE A 156 -11.60 20.40 19.71
C ILE A 156 -11.58 21.93 19.74
N TRP A 157 -11.80 22.56 18.59
CA TRP A 157 -11.82 24.02 18.47
C TRP A 157 -12.92 24.66 19.34
N LYS A 158 -14.11 24.06 19.37
CA LYS A 158 -15.23 24.51 20.19
C LYS A 158 -14.90 24.43 21.68
N ALA A 159 -14.35 23.30 22.13
CA ALA A 159 -13.94 23.12 23.52
C ALA A 159 -12.85 24.14 23.93
N GLN A 160 -11.87 24.40 23.08
CA GLN A 160 -10.82 25.41 23.33
C GLN A 160 -11.40 26.83 23.47
N ARG A 161 -12.41 27.18 22.67
CA ARG A 161 -13.07 28.49 22.75
C ARG A 161 -13.89 28.68 24.04
N GLU A 162 -14.48 27.61 24.53
CA GLU A 162 -15.24 27.64 25.79
C GLU A 162 -14.31 27.92 26.97
N HIS A 163 -13.15 27.24 27.04
CA HIS A 163 -12.13 27.44 28.08
C HIS A 163 -11.37 28.77 27.99
N SER A 164 -11.33 29.41 26.82
CA SER A 164 -10.64 30.69 26.67
C SER A 164 -11.54 31.91 27.01
N LYS A 165 -12.78 31.68 27.46
CA LYS A 165 -13.72 32.74 27.93
C LYS A 165 -13.82 32.83 29.45
N GLU A 166 -13.17 31.92 30.16
CA GLU A 166 -12.93 31.95 31.61
C GLU A 166 -11.60 32.67 31.91
#